data_56f725f9007f348898923983fe8a3e0c
#
_entry.id   56f725f9007f348898923983fe8a3e0c
#
_cell.length_a   1.000
_cell.length_b   1.000
_cell.length_c   1.000
_cell.angle_alpha   90.00
_cell.angle_beta   90.00
_cell.angle_gamma   90.00
#
_symmetry.space_group_name_H-M   'P 1'
#
loop_
_entity.id
_entity.type
_entity.pdbx_description
1 polymer ?
#
loop_
_entity_poly.entity_id
_entity_poly.type
_entity_poly.pdbx_seq_one_letter_code
_entity_poly.pdbx_strand_id
1 'polypeptide(L)'
;MIFTLVNGCVNYSNRFFGEVLADPSLASPILFPETVFNAPSSHISALIGSAAPNDTLIADGTGFFSGLDLAAEWIERGDVDGCLVVSAEEIDWLSAEGLGYYSKCYLPAEGAAAVYLESADVGVRLLRLPDPVSFSARSRVEATVKLRAKLDAKDDGQTLLVDGRCGIARIDRPETEAWHDWKGARWSPRKLIGEAMGASVALQAVAALESVRAGEFQRAVVTATGGNQQAADMLIGSI
;
A
#
# COMPACT_ATOMS: atom_id res chain seq x y z
N MET A 1 -13.91 -1.51 8.30
CA MET A 1 -12.97 -0.83 7.36
C MET A 1 -11.58 -0.82 7.95
N ILE A 2 -10.54 -0.97 7.11
CA ILE A 2 -9.14 -0.85 7.50
C ILE A 2 -8.50 0.25 6.67
N PHE A 3 -7.85 1.20 7.34
CA PHE A 3 -7.13 2.30 6.70
C PHE A 3 -5.63 2.11 6.91
N THR A 4 -4.83 2.22 5.86
CA THR A 4 -3.37 2.06 5.93
C THR A 4 -2.68 3.32 5.46
N LEU A 5 -1.63 3.73 6.17
CA LEU A 5 -0.88 4.95 5.88
C LEU A 5 0.55 4.88 6.44
N VAL A 6 1.40 5.76 5.94
CA VAL A 6 2.79 5.94 6.37
C VAL A 6 2.94 7.27 7.12
N ASN A 7 2.56 8.37 6.49
CA ASN A 7 2.79 9.73 6.99
C ASN A 7 1.64 10.28 7.85
N GLY A 8 0.43 9.83 7.64
CA GLY A 8 -0.74 10.38 8.31
C GLY A 8 -1.16 11.76 7.78
N CYS A 9 -1.84 12.51 8.63
CA CYS A 9 -2.41 13.82 8.32
C CYS A 9 -1.35 14.93 8.44
N VAL A 10 -0.32 14.89 7.61
CA VAL A 10 0.87 15.75 7.75
C VAL A 10 0.57 17.24 7.60
N ASN A 11 -0.32 17.62 6.69
CA ASN A 11 -0.67 19.02 6.48
C ASN A 11 -1.42 19.63 7.68
N TYR A 12 -2.36 18.86 8.27
CA TYR A 12 -3.04 19.27 9.51
C TYR A 12 -2.07 19.33 10.69
N SER A 13 -1.20 18.33 10.81
CA SER A 13 -0.18 18.28 11.85
C SER A 13 0.79 19.46 11.77
N ASN A 14 1.29 19.79 10.58
CA ASN A 14 2.16 20.94 10.34
C ASN A 14 1.47 22.25 10.70
N ARG A 15 0.22 22.43 10.28
CA ARG A 15 -0.56 23.63 10.59
C ARG A 15 -0.80 23.77 12.08
N PHE A 16 -1.30 22.74 12.75
CA PHE A 16 -1.56 22.74 14.19
C PHE A 16 -0.29 23.00 14.98
N PHE A 17 0.82 22.31 14.64
CA PHE A 17 2.10 22.50 15.30
C PHE A 17 2.66 23.92 15.11
N GLY A 18 2.49 24.50 13.93
CA GLY A 18 2.82 25.92 13.69
C GLY A 18 2.04 26.88 14.58
N GLU A 19 0.74 26.65 14.80
CA GLU A 19 -0.07 27.43 15.74
C GLU A 19 0.42 27.29 17.19
N VAL A 20 0.73 26.06 17.63
CA VAL A 20 1.26 25.78 18.97
C VAL A 20 2.62 26.46 19.19
N LEU A 21 3.50 26.49 18.20
CA LEU A 21 4.79 27.16 18.30
C LEU A 21 4.66 28.69 18.34
N ALA A 22 3.67 29.25 17.67
CA ALA A 22 3.42 30.67 17.69
C ALA A 22 2.81 31.14 19.02
N ASP A 23 1.74 30.51 19.47
CA ASP A 23 1.10 30.73 20.78
C ASP A 23 0.23 29.51 21.15
N PRO A 24 0.66 28.68 22.12
CA PRO A 24 -0.10 27.50 22.52
C PRO A 24 -1.54 27.79 22.99
N SER A 25 -1.79 28.99 23.49
CA SER A 25 -3.12 29.38 24.00
C SER A 25 -4.13 29.68 22.89
N LEU A 26 -3.63 29.93 21.68
CA LEU A 26 -4.43 30.25 20.49
C LEU A 26 -4.51 29.08 19.50
N ALA A 27 -3.82 27.97 19.78
CA ALA A 27 -3.86 26.81 18.91
C ALA A 27 -5.30 26.27 18.77
N SER A 28 -5.69 26.00 17.53
CA SER A 28 -7.08 25.63 17.18
C SER A 28 -7.47 24.26 17.75
N PRO A 29 -8.48 24.19 18.65
CA PRO A 29 -8.96 22.91 19.15
C PRO A 29 -9.67 22.08 18.05
N ILE A 30 -10.07 22.71 16.95
CA ILE A 30 -10.72 22.04 15.80
C ILE A 30 -9.66 21.32 14.94
N LEU A 31 -8.44 21.84 14.86
CA LEU A 31 -7.38 21.18 14.08
C LEU A 31 -6.78 19.97 14.81
N PHE A 32 -6.78 19.97 16.14
CA PHE A 32 -6.15 18.88 16.90
C PHE A 32 -6.70 17.50 16.57
N PRO A 33 -8.03 17.26 16.51
CA PRO A 33 -8.58 15.96 16.11
C PRO A 33 -8.16 15.49 14.70
N GLU A 34 -7.85 16.41 13.82
CA GLU A 34 -7.43 16.11 12.44
C GLU A 34 -5.95 15.69 12.33
N THR A 35 -5.17 15.86 13.41
CA THR A 35 -3.76 15.48 13.42
C THR A 35 -3.51 14.02 13.75
N VAL A 36 -4.53 13.28 14.20
CA VAL A 36 -4.37 11.89 14.63
C VAL A 36 -4.51 10.93 13.43
N PHE A 37 -3.74 9.85 13.44
CA PHE A 37 -3.66 8.92 12.32
C PHE A 37 -4.99 8.24 11.96
N ASN A 38 -5.92 8.12 12.90
CA ASN A 38 -7.24 7.52 12.65
C ASN A 38 -8.33 8.53 12.23
N ALA A 39 -8.00 9.82 12.08
CA ALA A 39 -8.98 10.81 11.63
C ALA A 39 -9.55 10.46 10.23
N PRO A 40 -8.75 10.13 9.19
CA PRO A 40 -9.29 9.80 7.88
C PRO A 40 -10.25 8.62 7.90
N SER A 41 -9.90 7.55 8.63
CA SER A 41 -10.76 6.36 8.72
C SER A 41 -12.06 6.65 9.45
N SER A 42 -12.02 7.48 10.49
CA SER A 42 -13.22 7.93 11.23
C SER A 42 -14.14 8.76 10.36
N HIS A 43 -13.59 9.69 9.56
CA HIS A 43 -14.36 10.51 8.63
C HIS A 43 -15.03 9.68 7.52
N ILE A 44 -14.31 8.73 6.93
CA ILE A 44 -14.86 7.83 5.92
C ILE A 44 -16.00 6.99 6.53
N SER A 45 -15.80 6.41 7.72
CA SER A 45 -16.85 5.64 8.40
C SER A 45 -18.10 6.47 8.66
N ALA A 46 -17.93 7.71 9.13
CA ALA A 46 -19.05 8.63 9.32
C ALA A 46 -19.75 8.99 8.00
N LEU A 47 -18.98 9.22 6.93
CA LEU A 47 -19.50 9.57 5.59
C LEU A 47 -20.35 8.43 5.01
N ILE A 48 -19.90 7.17 5.15
CA ILE A 48 -20.65 6.00 4.64
C ILE A 48 -21.67 5.47 5.63
N GLY A 49 -21.80 6.09 6.81
CA GLY A 49 -22.76 5.70 7.86
C GLY A 49 -22.46 4.34 8.49
N SER A 50 -21.20 3.89 8.51
CA SER A 50 -20.80 2.60 9.05
C SER A 50 -20.51 2.69 10.54
N ALA A 51 -21.13 1.79 11.34
CA ALA A 51 -20.83 1.54 12.74
C ALA A 51 -20.00 0.24 12.93
N ALA A 52 -19.56 -0.38 11.84
CA ALA A 52 -18.73 -1.59 11.87
C ALA A 52 -17.31 -1.30 12.38
N PRO A 53 -16.54 -2.33 12.75
CA PRO A 53 -15.14 -2.19 13.16
C PRO A 53 -14.34 -1.32 12.17
N ASN A 54 -13.50 -0.47 12.73
CA ASN A 54 -12.68 0.48 11.99
C ASN A 54 -11.29 0.51 12.59
N ASP A 55 -10.28 0.15 11.81
CA ASP A 55 -8.89 0.09 12.26
C ASP A 55 -7.98 0.92 11.36
N THR A 56 -6.86 1.38 11.94
CA THR A 56 -5.84 2.17 11.23
C THR A 56 -4.47 1.56 11.45
N LEU A 57 -3.84 1.12 10.36
CA LEU A 57 -2.51 0.54 10.37
C LEU A 57 -1.49 1.58 9.92
N ILE A 58 -0.51 1.84 10.77
CA ILE A 58 0.65 2.66 10.45
C ILE A 58 1.80 1.71 10.12
N ALA A 59 2.28 1.72 8.89
CA ALA A 59 3.30 0.80 8.42
C ALA A 59 4.23 1.48 7.39
N ASP A 60 5.21 0.75 6.86
CA ASP A 60 5.96 1.23 5.70
C ASP A 60 5.11 1.10 4.41
N GLY A 61 5.71 1.39 3.25
CA GLY A 61 5.01 1.38 1.97
C GLY A 61 4.30 0.06 1.60
N THR A 62 4.47 -1.02 2.38
CA THR A 62 3.81 -2.32 2.15
C THR A 62 2.58 -2.55 3.03
N GLY A 63 2.21 -1.58 3.87
CA GLY A 63 1.13 -1.69 4.85
C GLY A 63 -0.22 -2.09 4.29
N PHE A 64 -0.48 -1.78 3.02
CA PHE A 64 -1.73 -2.18 2.34
C PHE A 64 -1.92 -3.71 2.32
N PHE A 65 -0.86 -4.49 2.15
CA PHE A 65 -0.95 -5.95 2.21
C PHE A 65 -1.34 -6.44 3.61
N SER A 66 -0.80 -5.83 4.66
CA SER A 66 -1.22 -6.13 6.04
C SER A 66 -2.68 -5.76 6.29
N GLY A 67 -3.16 -4.69 5.66
CA GLY A 67 -4.59 -4.33 5.69
C GLY A 67 -5.48 -5.37 5.01
N LEU A 68 -5.04 -5.92 3.87
CA LEU A 68 -5.76 -7.00 3.19
C LEU A 68 -5.78 -8.29 4.01
N ASP A 69 -4.67 -8.63 4.66
CA ASP A 69 -4.54 -9.80 5.52
C ASP A 69 -5.50 -9.72 6.71
N LEU A 70 -5.49 -8.60 7.42
CA LEU A 70 -6.41 -8.34 8.54
C LEU A 70 -7.88 -8.36 8.09
N ALA A 71 -8.18 -7.81 6.90
CA ALA A 71 -9.53 -7.84 6.33
C ALA A 71 -9.98 -9.28 6.06
N ALA A 72 -9.10 -10.09 5.47
CA ALA A 72 -9.37 -11.50 5.22
C ALA A 72 -9.63 -12.27 6.52
N GLU A 73 -8.81 -12.05 7.57
CA GLU A 73 -9.02 -12.64 8.89
C GLU A 73 -10.39 -12.26 9.50
N TRP A 74 -10.80 -10.99 9.40
CA TRP A 74 -12.10 -10.57 9.93
C TRP A 74 -13.26 -11.24 9.21
N ILE A 75 -13.17 -11.41 7.88
CA ILE A 75 -14.18 -12.09 7.08
C ILE A 75 -14.21 -13.60 7.41
N GLU A 76 -13.03 -14.25 7.48
CA GLU A 76 -12.93 -15.68 7.80
C GLU A 76 -13.45 -16.04 9.19
N ARG A 77 -13.27 -15.16 10.17
CA ARG A 77 -13.83 -15.30 11.52
C ARG A 77 -15.32 -14.98 11.61
N GLY A 78 -15.89 -14.38 10.57
CA GLY A 78 -17.28 -13.91 10.57
C GLY A 78 -17.52 -12.65 11.41
N ASP A 79 -16.47 -11.87 11.68
CA ASP A 79 -16.58 -10.59 12.39
C ASP A 79 -17.27 -9.54 11.53
N VAL A 80 -17.11 -9.65 10.20
CA VAL A 80 -17.74 -8.79 9.17
C VAL A 80 -18.08 -9.62 7.93
N ASP A 81 -19.11 -9.21 7.18
CA ASP A 81 -19.45 -9.82 5.88
C ASP A 81 -18.53 -9.37 4.75
N GLY A 82 -17.96 -8.19 4.88
CA GLY A 82 -17.00 -7.62 3.95
C GLY A 82 -16.24 -6.46 4.56
N CYS A 83 -15.08 -6.13 3.99
CA CYS A 83 -14.18 -5.13 4.52
C CYS A 83 -13.63 -4.22 3.41
N LEU A 84 -13.78 -2.91 3.59
CA LEU A 84 -13.11 -1.90 2.77
C LEU A 84 -11.70 -1.68 3.29
N VAL A 85 -10.68 -1.93 2.46
CA VAL A 85 -9.27 -1.63 2.76
C VAL A 85 -8.86 -0.42 1.93
N VAL A 86 -8.44 0.63 2.60
CA VAL A 86 -8.08 1.93 2.01
C VAL A 86 -6.63 2.23 2.31
N SER A 87 -5.91 2.77 1.36
CA SER A 87 -4.63 3.45 1.60
C SER A 87 -4.65 4.82 0.96
N ALA A 88 -4.27 5.83 1.71
CA ALA A 88 -4.16 7.20 1.19
C ALA A 88 -2.99 7.92 1.85
N GLU A 89 -2.33 8.75 1.05
CA GLU A 89 -1.23 9.59 1.50
C GLU A 89 -1.36 10.98 0.90
N GLU A 90 -1.12 11.98 1.72
CA GLU A 90 -0.89 13.35 1.29
C GLU A 90 0.60 13.69 1.40
N ILE A 91 1.07 14.61 0.56
CA ILE A 91 2.45 15.07 0.56
C ILE A 91 2.50 16.51 1.07
N ASP A 92 3.44 16.75 1.97
CA ASP A 92 3.89 18.07 2.36
C ASP A 92 5.39 18.25 2.05
N TRP A 93 5.92 19.44 2.33
CA TRP A 93 7.33 19.74 2.07
C TRP A 93 8.27 18.83 2.89
N LEU A 94 7.90 18.46 4.13
CA LEU A 94 8.72 17.63 5.01
C LEU A 94 8.79 16.19 4.50
N SER A 95 7.66 15.64 4.08
CA SER A 95 7.57 14.31 3.46
C SER A 95 8.35 14.25 2.14
N ALA A 96 8.25 15.29 1.31
CA ALA A 96 9.00 15.39 0.06
C ALA A 96 10.51 15.48 0.32
N GLU A 97 10.94 16.25 1.32
CA GLU A 97 12.35 16.30 1.73
C GLU A 97 12.81 14.96 2.28
N GLY A 98 11.99 14.30 3.12
CA GLY A 98 12.25 12.97 3.66
C GLY A 98 12.50 11.93 2.56
N LEU A 99 11.68 11.90 1.52
CA LEU A 99 11.91 11.06 0.33
C LEU A 99 13.24 11.40 -0.36
N GLY A 100 13.61 12.67 -0.37
CA GLY A 100 14.89 13.16 -0.91
C GLY A 100 16.13 12.59 -0.22
N TYR A 101 16.04 12.14 1.04
CA TYR A 101 17.14 11.44 1.72
C TYR A 101 17.36 10.02 1.18
N TYR A 102 16.32 9.37 0.68
CA TYR A 102 16.45 8.07 0.00
C TYR A 102 17.01 8.24 -1.40
N SER A 103 16.51 9.21 -2.16
CA SER A 103 17.01 9.56 -3.49
C SER A 103 16.50 10.94 -3.93
N LYS A 104 17.40 11.76 -4.46
CA LYS A 104 17.03 13.03 -5.13
C LYS A 104 16.26 12.84 -6.43
N CYS A 105 16.20 11.60 -6.94
CA CYS A 105 15.47 11.25 -8.15
C CYS A 105 14.03 10.77 -7.86
N TYR A 106 13.61 10.67 -6.59
CA TYR A 106 12.20 10.41 -6.31
C TYR A 106 11.33 11.56 -6.81
N LEU A 107 10.24 11.21 -7.44
CA LEU A 107 9.14 12.11 -7.74
C LEU A 107 8.09 11.93 -6.64
N PRO A 108 8.01 12.82 -5.65
CA PRO A 108 6.97 12.73 -4.62
C PRO A 108 5.59 12.85 -5.25
N ALA A 109 4.67 12.03 -4.79
CA ALA A 109 3.28 12.02 -5.24
C ALA A 109 2.36 11.75 -4.05
N GLU A 110 1.12 12.14 -4.18
CA GLU A 110 0.03 11.81 -3.28
C GLU A 110 -1.02 10.98 -4.02
N GLY A 111 -1.84 10.26 -3.29
CA GLY A 111 -2.87 9.45 -3.89
C GLY A 111 -3.66 8.64 -2.88
N ALA A 112 -4.72 8.03 -3.37
CA ALA A 112 -5.56 7.14 -2.60
C ALA A 112 -6.07 5.99 -3.48
N ALA A 113 -6.20 4.81 -2.90
CA ALA A 113 -6.86 3.68 -3.51
C ALA A 113 -7.56 2.83 -2.46
N ALA A 114 -8.60 2.12 -2.87
CA ALA A 114 -9.39 1.27 -2.01
C ALA A 114 -9.78 -0.02 -2.72
N VAL A 115 -9.85 -1.10 -1.96
CA VAL A 115 -10.32 -2.41 -2.40
C VAL A 115 -11.36 -2.91 -1.39
N TYR A 116 -12.47 -3.44 -1.89
CA TYR A 116 -13.46 -4.11 -1.07
C TYR A 116 -13.26 -5.63 -1.14
N LEU A 117 -13.09 -6.27 0.02
CA LEU A 117 -13.02 -7.70 0.18
C LEU A 117 -14.36 -8.23 0.70
N GLU A 118 -14.81 -9.35 0.15
CA GLU A 118 -15.95 -10.10 0.64
C GLU A 118 -15.81 -11.58 0.28
N SER A 119 -16.60 -12.44 0.94
CA SER A 119 -16.71 -13.84 0.55
C SER A 119 -17.70 -13.96 -0.60
N ALA A 120 -17.20 -14.28 -1.82
CA ALA A 120 -18.02 -14.38 -3.02
C ALA A 120 -17.50 -15.49 -3.96
N ASP A 121 -18.39 -15.99 -4.83
CA ASP A 121 -18.07 -17.03 -5.82
C ASP A 121 -17.75 -16.44 -7.21
N VAL A 122 -17.76 -15.12 -7.33
CA VAL A 122 -17.52 -14.39 -8.58
C VAL A 122 -16.58 -13.23 -8.38
N GLY A 123 -15.86 -12.84 -9.42
CA GLY A 123 -14.98 -11.68 -9.44
C GLY A 123 -13.50 -12.04 -9.47
N VAL A 124 -12.69 -11.24 -8.79
CA VAL A 124 -11.24 -11.48 -8.66
C VAL A 124 -10.94 -11.98 -7.26
N ARG A 125 -10.30 -13.13 -7.18
CA ARG A 125 -9.97 -13.80 -5.92
C ARG A 125 -8.56 -13.45 -5.46
N LEU A 126 -8.39 -13.19 -4.15
CA LEU A 126 -7.09 -13.21 -3.50
C LEU A 126 -6.64 -14.67 -3.35
N LEU A 127 -5.67 -15.08 -4.16
CA LEU A 127 -5.22 -16.47 -4.24
C LEU A 127 -4.13 -16.78 -3.20
N ARG A 128 -3.20 -15.83 -3.00
CA ARG A 128 -2.12 -15.94 -2.01
C ARG A 128 -1.75 -14.57 -1.48
N LEU A 129 -1.51 -14.52 -0.19
CA LEU A 129 -0.96 -13.38 0.53
C LEU A 129 0.04 -13.93 1.57
N PRO A 130 1.31 -14.16 1.18
CA PRO A 130 2.31 -14.68 2.11
C PRO A 130 2.65 -13.67 3.19
N ASP A 131 2.98 -14.15 4.39
CA ASP A 131 3.51 -13.30 5.45
C ASP A 131 4.64 -12.42 4.93
N PRO A 132 4.64 -11.12 5.23
CA PRO A 132 5.72 -10.22 4.86
C PRO A 132 7.09 -10.71 5.37
N VAL A 133 8.13 -10.38 4.65
CA VAL A 133 9.51 -10.71 5.06
C VAL A 133 10.21 -9.45 5.51
N SER A 134 10.49 -9.36 6.81
CA SER A 134 11.26 -8.25 7.38
C SER A 134 12.70 -8.26 6.90
N PHE A 135 13.29 -7.09 6.74
CA PHE A 135 14.67 -6.93 6.32
C PHE A 135 15.41 -5.82 7.08
N SER A 136 16.73 -5.87 7.02
CA SER A 136 17.63 -4.76 7.32
C SER A 136 18.15 -4.14 6.01
N ALA A 137 18.84 -3.02 6.10
CA ALA A 137 19.44 -2.36 4.93
C ALA A 137 20.33 -3.28 4.08
N ARG A 138 20.90 -4.36 4.67
CA ARG A 138 21.78 -5.32 3.98
C ARG A 138 21.05 -6.53 3.40
N SER A 139 19.87 -6.89 3.91
CA SER A 139 19.12 -8.09 3.53
C SER A 139 17.88 -7.82 2.69
N ARG A 140 17.74 -6.59 2.17
CA ARG A 140 16.55 -6.16 1.41
C ARG A 140 16.33 -7.00 0.14
N VAL A 141 17.38 -7.28 -0.62
CA VAL A 141 17.33 -8.16 -1.81
C VAL A 141 16.94 -9.58 -1.42
N GLU A 142 17.61 -10.13 -0.40
CA GLU A 142 17.36 -11.49 0.09
C GLU A 142 15.91 -11.68 0.56
N ALA A 143 15.36 -10.69 1.26
CA ALA A 143 13.97 -10.71 1.71
C ALA A 143 12.99 -10.77 0.52
N THR A 144 13.21 -9.97 -0.51
CA THR A 144 12.36 -9.95 -1.71
C THR A 144 12.46 -11.27 -2.49
N VAL A 145 13.66 -11.84 -2.63
CA VAL A 145 13.86 -13.15 -3.26
C VAL A 145 13.16 -14.26 -2.48
N LYS A 146 13.28 -14.26 -1.15
CA LYS A 146 12.64 -15.24 -0.26
C LYS A 146 11.12 -15.14 -0.35
N LEU A 147 10.59 -13.93 -0.43
CA LEU A 147 9.14 -13.69 -0.54
C LEU A 147 8.59 -14.23 -1.86
N ARG A 148 9.25 -13.91 -2.99
CA ARG A 148 8.88 -14.46 -4.30
C ARG A 148 8.80 -15.99 -4.29
N ALA A 149 9.76 -16.67 -3.63
CA ALA A 149 9.75 -18.13 -3.54
C ALA A 149 8.52 -18.66 -2.78
N LYS A 150 8.02 -17.92 -1.77
CA LYS A 150 6.79 -18.27 -1.05
C LYS A 150 5.54 -18.07 -1.89
N LEU A 151 5.53 -17.06 -2.77
CA LEU A 151 4.38 -16.74 -3.61
C LEU A 151 4.15 -17.82 -4.68
N ASP A 152 5.19 -18.50 -5.16
CA ASP A 152 5.13 -19.54 -6.20
C ASP A 152 4.38 -19.08 -7.47
N ALA A 153 4.62 -17.85 -7.88
CA ALA A 153 4.00 -17.29 -9.08
C ALA A 153 4.76 -17.74 -10.34
N LYS A 154 4.01 -18.07 -11.40
CA LYS A 154 4.56 -18.59 -12.67
C LYS A 154 4.49 -17.54 -13.77
N ASP A 155 5.57 -17.45 -14.52
CA ASP A 155 5.64 -16.70 -15.77
C ASP A 155 5.12 -17.59 -16.91
N ASP A 156 3.81 -17.62 -17.09
CA ASP A 156 3.09 -18.51 -18.00
C ASP A 156 2.37 -17.78 -19.15
N GLY A 157 2.66 -16.49 -19.30
CA GLY A 157 2.01 -15.63 -20.29
C GLY A 157 0.56 -15.22 -19.95
N GLN A 158 -0.02 -15.78 -18.87
CA GLN A 158 -1.36 -15.47 -18.37
C GLN A 158 -1.31 -14.65 -17.07
N THR A 159 -0.13 -14.41 -16.56
CA THR A 159 0.11 -13.71 -15.29
C THR A 159 0.81 -12.38 -15.54
N LEU A 160 0.22 -11.29 -15.08
CA LEU A 160 0.82 -9.95 -15.07
C LEU A 160 1.68 -9.78 -13.79
N LEU A 161 2.89 -9.26 -13.93
CA LEU A 161 3.69 -8.78 -12.79
C LEU A 161 3.55 -7.27 -12.65
N VAL A 162 2.92 -6.82 -11.56
CA VAL A 162 2.83 -5.41 -11.19
C VAL A 162 3.82 -5.15 -10.06
N ASP A 163 4.89 -4.42 -10.35
CA ASP A 163 5.98 -4.19 -9.39
C ASP A 163 6.10 -2.75 -8.89
N GLY A 164 6.83 -2.60 -7.78
CA GLY A 164 7.06 -1.33 -7.12
C GLY A 164 8.26 -0.53 -7.64
N ARG A 165 8.83 -0.88 -8.81
CA ARG A 165 9.96 -0.14 -9.36
C ARG A 165 9.57 1.27 -9.76
N CYS A 166 10.41 2.25 -9.38
CA CYS A 166 10.20 3.67 -9.59
C CYS A 166 11.17 4.29 -10.63
N GLY A 167 12.06 3.49 -11.24
CA GLY A 167 13.06 3.97 -12.21
C GLY A 167 14.40 4.36 -11.56
N ILE A 168 14.58 4.17 -10.26
CA ILE A 168 15.82 4.46 -9.53
C ILE A 168 16.55 3.15 -9.24
N ALA A 169 17.61 2.86 -9.98
CA ALA A 169 18.31 1.57 -9.98
C ALA A 169 18.63 1.04 -8.56
N ARG A 170 19.09 1.89 -7.65
CA ARG A 170 19.42 1.49 -6.27
C ARG A 170 18.17 1.09 -5.47
N ILE A 171 17.06 1.75 -5.69
CA ILE A 171 15.78 1.47 -5.02
C ILE A 171 15.14 0.22 -5.63
N ASP A 172 15.17 0.11 -6.95
CA ASP A 172 14.56 -0.97 -7.74
C ASP A 172 15.31 -2.29 -7.67
N ARG A 173 16.57 -2.26 -7.18
CA ARG A 173 17.47 -3.43 -7.16
C ARG A 173 16.84 -4.68 -6.55
N PRO A 174 16.16 -4.65 -5.37
CA PRO A 174 15.55 -5.84 -4.78
C PRO A 174 14.55 -6.54 -5.70
N GLU A 175 13.64 -5.78 -6.29
CA GLU A 175 12.62 -6.32 -7.20
C GLU A 175 13.21 -6.67 -8.57
N THR A 176 14.22 -5.95 -9.01
CA THR A 176 14.93 -6.27 -10.26
C THR A 176 15.66 -7.61 -10.13
N GLU A 177 16.35 -7.87 -9.03
CA GLU A 177 17.04 -9.12 -8.78
C GLU A 177 16.07 -10.27 -8.49
N ALA A 178 15.05 -10.05 -7.67
CA ALA A 178 14.08 -11.07 -7.36
C ALA A 178 13.30 -11.56 -8.60
N TRP A 179 12.96 -10.67 -9.52
CA TRP A 179 12.16 -10.95 -10.71
C TRP A 179 12.96 -10.88 -12.02
N HIS A 180 14.27 -11.15 -11.97
CA HIS A 180 15.17 -11.02 -13.13
C HIS A 180 14.87 -11.98 -14.27
N ASP A 181 14.33 -13.15 -13.98
CA ASP A 181 13.96 -14.20 -14.93
C ASP A 181 12.53 -14.07 -15.48
N TRP A 182 11.72 -13.12 -14.95
CA TRP A 182 10.39 -12.86 -15.48
C TRP A 182 10.46 -12.24 -16.87
N LYS A 183 9.92 -12.94 -17.88
CA LYS A 183 9.92 -12.54 -19.30
C LYS A 183 8.55 -12.10 -19.79
N GLY A 184 7.48 -12.44 -19.04
CA GLY A 184 6.09 -12.10 -19.35
C GLY A 184 5.77 -10.63 -19.15
N ALA A 185 4.48 -10.33 -19.23
CA ALA A 185 3.97 -8.98 -19.05
C ALA A 185 4.37 -8.43 -17.67
N ARG A 186 4.85 -7.19 -17.68
CA ARG A 186 5.31 -6.50 -16.48
C ARG A 186 4.96 -5.02 -16.51
N TRP A 187 4.40 -4.51 -15.43
CA TRP A 187 4.04 -3.11 -15.30
C TRP A 187 4.58 -2.54 -13.98
N SER A 188 5.08 -1.31 -14.04
CA SER A 188 5.64 -0.58 -12.91
C SER A 188 4.93 0.78 -12.77
N PRO A 189 3.74 0.84 -12.14
CA PRO A 189 2.94 2.07 -12.06
C PRO A 189 3.69 3.25 -11.47
N ARG A 190 4.53 3.02 -10.45
CA ARG A 190 5.30 4.08 -9.77
C ARG A 190 6.25 4.86 -10.70
N LYS A 191 6.62 4.31 -11.84
CA LYS A 191 7.40 5.05 -12.86
C LYS A 191 6.60 6.17 -13.52
N LEU A 192 5.28 6.05 -13.51
CA LEU A 192 4.35 7.01 -14.13
C LEU A 192 3.74 7.96 -13.10
N ILE A 193 3.31 7.42 -11.96
CA ILE A 193 2.58 8.17 -10.93
C ILE A 193 3.49 8.79 -9.87
N GLY A 194 4.75 8.38 -9.78
CA GLY A 194 5.64 8.80 -8.70
C GLY A 194 5.54 7.95 -7.44
N GLU A 195 6.09 8.46 -6.34
CA GLU A 195 6.16 7.80 -5.03
C GLU A 195 5.11 8.38 -4.08
N ALA A 196 4.01 7.68 -3.93
CA ALA A 196 2.93 8.00 -2.99
C ALA A 196 2.96 7.10 -1.73
N MET A 197 4.15 6.65 -1.32
CA MET A 197 4.38 5.85 -0.11
C MET A 197 3.40 4.66 0.03
N GLY A 198 2.59 4.60 1.09
CA GLY A 198 1.62 3.53 1.30
C GLY A 198 0.57 3.42 0.19
N ALA A 199 0.12 4.55 -0.35
CA ALA A 199 -0.86 4.58 -1.44
C ALA A 199 -0.30 4.00 -2.75
N SER A 200 1.02 4.01 -2.98
CA SER A 200 1.64 3.43 -4.17
C SER A 200 1.28 1.95 -4.34
N VAL A 201 1.33 1.17 -3.25
CA VAL A 201 1.01 -0.27 -3.29
C VAL A 201 -0.48 -0.51 -3.52
N ALA A 202 -1.34 0.29 -2.91
CA ALA A 202 -2.78 0.20 -3.13
C ALA A 202 -3.14 0.51 -4.59
N LEU A 203 -2.52 1.52 -5.20
CA LEU A 203 -2.67 1.83 -6.63
C LEU A 203 -2.17 0.69 -7.53
N GLN A 204 -1.04 0.04 -7.18
CA GLN A 204 -0.56 -1.16 -7.87
C GLN A 204 -1.58 -2.31 -7.77
N ALA A 205 -2.18 -2.50 -6.59
CA ALA A 205 -3.19 -3.53 -6.35
C ALA A 205 -4.44 -3.30 -7.19
N VAL A 206 -4.95 -2.07 -7.22
CA VAL A 206 -6.11 -1.69 -8.06
C VAL A 206 -5.79 -1.90 -9.54
N ALA A 207 -4.62 -1.49 -10.01
CA ALA A 207 -4.19 -1.69 -11.39
C ALA A 207 -4.14 -3.17 -11.79
N ALA A 208 -3.59 -4.03 -10.91
CA ALA A 208 -3.56 -5.47 -11.09
C ALA A 208 -4.98 -6.07 -11.13
N LEU A 209 -5.84 -5.64 -10.19
CA LEU A 209 -7.22 -6.10 -10.08
C LEU A 209 -8.02 -5.76 -11.34
N GLU A 210 -7.90 -4.53 -11.85
CA GLU A 210 -8.62 -4.09 -13.05
C GLU A 210 -8.13 -4.84 -14.31
N SER A 211 -6.82 -5.13 -14.44
CA SER A 211 -6.30 -5.94 -15.55
C SER A 211 -6.85 -7.37 -15.54
N VAL A 212 -7.00 -7.99 -14.37
CA VAL A 212 -7.61 -9.32 -14.25
C VAL A 212 -9.12 -9.24 -14.51
N ARG A 213 -9.80 -8.24 -13.96
CA ARG A 213 -11.24 -8.01 -14.12
C ARG A 213 -11.63 -7.75 -15.59
N ALA A 214 -10.79 -7.03 -16.32
CA ALA A 214 -10.96 -6.78 -17.75
C ALA A 214 -10.70 -8.02 -18.63
N GLY A 215 -10.17 -9.11 -18.04
CA GLY A 215 -9.84 -10.33 -18.79
C GLY A 215 -8.55 -10.22 -19.61
N GLU A 216 -7.74 -9.19 -19.39
CA GLU A 216 -6.44 -9.03 -20.05
C GLU A 216 -5.45 -10.11 -19.57
N PHE A 217 -5.55 -10.48 -18.30
CA PHE A 217 -4.77 -11.54 -17.66
C PHE A 217 -5.67 -12.41 -16.78
N GLN A 218 -5.30 -13.70 -16.63
CA GLN A 218 -6.00 -14.59 -15.72
C GLN A 218 -5.56 -14.36 -14.25
N ARG A 219 -4.33 -13.90 -14.08
CA ARG A 219 -3.73 -13.66 -12.76
C ARG A 219 -2.87 -12.40 -12.77
N ALA A 220 -2.66 -11.84 -11.59
CA ALA A 220 -1.66 -10.80 -11.40
C ALA A 220 -0.92 -11.01 -10.07
N VAL A 221 0.37 -10.76 -10.11
CA VAL A 221 1.24 -10.62 -8.95
C VAL A 221 1.38 -9.14 -8.67
N VAL A 222 1.21 -8.74 -7.42
CA VAL A 222 1.62 -7.42 -6.95
C VAL A 222 2.75 -7.61 -5.96
N THR A 223 3.89 -6.98 -6.23
CA THR A 223 5.08 -7.05 -5.38
C THR A 223 5.53 -5.67 -4.95
N ALA A 224 5.92 -5.53 -3.70
CA ALA A 224 6.50 -4.30 -3.18
C ALA A 224 7.58 -4.57 -2.15
N THR A 225 8.69 -3.85 -2.30
CA THR A 225 9.75 -3.81 -1.30
C THR A 225 9.74 -2.43 -0.64
N GLY A 226 9.34 -2.38 0.62
CA GLY A 226 9.27 -1.15 1.40
C GLY A 226 10.62 -0.44 1.56
N GLY A 227 10.58 0.76 2.09
CA GLY A 227 11.78 1.56 2.31
C GLY A 227 12.66 1.04 3.43
N ASN A 228 12.06 0.57 4.52
CA ASN A 228 12.75 0.38 5.79
C ASN A 228 12.54 -0.97 6.47
N GLN A 229 11.41 -1.65 6.27
CA GLN A 229 11.00 -2.72 7.19
C GLN A 229 10.79 -4.06 6.52
N GLN A 230 9.99 -4.13 5.45
CA GLN A 230 9.54 -5.39 4.91
C GLN A 230 9.31 -5.39 3.41
N ALA A 231 9.34 -6.57 2.82
CA ALA A 231 8.83 -6.87 1.50
C ALA A 231 7.52 -7.65 1.65
N ALA A 232 6.56 -7.39 0.77
CA ALA A 232 5.27 -8.07 0.74
C ALA A 232 4.79 -8.24 -0.71
N ASP A 233 4.10 -9.35 -0.96
CA ASP A 233 3.58 -9.72 -2.27
C ASP A 233 2.16 -10.27 -2.12
N MET A 234 1.37 -10.19 -3.20
CA MET A 234 0.12 -10.93 -3.32
C MET A 234 -0.05 -11.51 -4.72
N LEU A 235 -0.84 -12.58 -4.81
CA LEU A 235 -1.31 -13.16 -6.07
C LEU A 235 -2.82 -13.10 -6.09
N ILE A 236 -3.38 -12.52 -7.15
CA ILE A 236 -4.81 -12.48 -7.41
C ILE A 236 -5.11 -13.18 -8.75
N GLY A 237 -6.35 -13.62 -8.94
CA GLY A 237 -6.77 -14.27 -10.18
C GLY A 237 -8.28 -14.26 -10.37
N SER A 238 -8.72 -14.49 -11.61
CA SER A 238 -10.14 -14.70 -11.94
C SER A 238 -10.64 -15.98 -11.29
N ILE A 239 -11.89 -15.96 -10.87
CA ILE A 239 -12.63 -17.15 -10.40
C ILE A 239 -13.11 -17.94 -11.60
#